data_49090178ed531d5ef8364bef9d60a8da
#
_entry.id   49090178ed531d5ef8364bef9d60a8da
#
_cell.length_a   1.000
_cell.length_b   1.000
_cell.length_c   1.000
_cell.angle_alpha   90.00
_cell.angle_beta   90.00
_cell.angle_gamma   90.00
#
_symmetry.space_group_name_H-M   'P 1'
#
loop_
_entity.id
_entity.type
_entity.pdbx_description
1 polymer ?
#
loop_
_entity_poly.entity_id
_entity_poly.type
_entity_poly.pdbx_seq_one_letter_code
_entity_poly.pdbx_strand_id
1 'polypeptide(L)'
;RTENKELRLLGARISHSQAEEMQFMERWLKSRGEATSMPMMSGMYMPGMDMSTHHQMLMPGMLTVKQMDALKKAKGPEFDRLFLTGMIQHHGGALVMVKELFETAGAGQDAELFNFTTDIDSGQRAEIRIMQNMLGQNLER
;
A
#
# COMPACT_ATOMS: atom_id res chain seq x y z
N ARG A 1 -2.27 -18.63 7.88
CA ARG A 1 -2.66 -18.93 6.50
C ARG A 1 -1.53 -19.41 5.62
N THR A 2 -0.32 -18.98 5.89
CA THR A 2 0.88 -19.46 5.19
C THR A 2 1.79 -20.23 6.14
N GLU A 3 2.41 -21.28 5.63
CA GLU A 3 3.48 -22.01 6.31
C GLU A 3 4.87 -21.48 5.91
N ASN A 4 4.91 -20.63 4.89
CA ASN A 4 6.16 -20.03 4.41
C ASN A 4 6.70 -19.02 5.42
N LYS A 5 7.83 -19.36 6.02
CA LYS A 5 8.48 -18.57 7.06
C LYS A 5 8.98 -17.22 6.56
N GLU A 6 9.55 -17.21 5.36
CA GLU A 6 10.05 -15.98 4.72
C GLU A 6 8.91 -15.01 4.42
N LEU A 7 7.77 -15.55 3.97
CA LEU A 7 6.59 -14.73 3.70
C LEU A 7 6.03 -14.11 4.98
N ARG A 8 6.03 -14.85 6.09
CA ARG A 8 5.60 -14.30 7.39
C ARG A 8 6.51 -13.19 7.87
N LEU A 9 7.83 -13.36 7.70
CA LEU A 9 8.82 -12.33 8.06
C LEU A 9 8.67 -11.10 7.18
N LEU A 10 8.45 -11.29 5.89
CA LEU A 10 8.21 -10.18 4.95
C LEU A 10 6.95 -9.41 5.35
N GLY A 11 5.85 -10.11 5.62
CA GLY A 11 4.59 -9.48 6.03
C GLY A 11 4.73 -8.67 7.32
N ALA A 12 5.45 -9.20 8.31
CA ALA A 12 5.72 -8.48 9.55
C ALA A 12 6.56 -7.22 9.31
N ARG A 13 7.56 -7.29 8.44
CA ARG A 13 8.41 -6.15 8.08
C ARG A 13 7.63 -5.07 7.34
N ILE A 14 6.79 -5.46 6.39
CA ILE A 14 5.92 -4.52 5.66
C ILE A 14 4.97 -3.83 6.64
N SER A 15 4.33 -4.58 7.53
CA SER A 15 3.43 -4.03 8.53
C SER A 15 4.11 -3.00 9.43
N HIS A 16 5.33 -3.29 9.88
CA HIS A 16 6.11 -2.39 10.70
C HIS A 16 6.50 -1.11 9.96
N SER A 17 7.03 -1.23 8.74
CA SER A 17 7.44 -0.06 7.97
C SER A 17 6.26 0.82 7.58
N GLN A 18 5.11 0.23 7.25
CA GLN A 18 3.90 1.01 6.96
C GLN A 18 3.39 1.76 8.18
N ALA A 19 3.49 1.17 9.37
CA ALA A 19 3.11 1.85 10.60
C ALA A 19 4.01 3.07 10.87
N GLU A 20 5.32 2.94 10.67
CA GLU A 20 6.26 4.06 10.79
C GLU A 20 5.99 5.16 9.76
N GLU A 21 5.71 4.78 8.52
CA GLU A 21 5.37 5.72 7.45
C GLU A 21 4.09 6.50 7.76
N MET A 22 3.07 5.84 8.28
CA MET A 22 1.83 6.50 8.69
C MET A 22 2.07 7.48 9.84
N GLN A 23 2.89 7.11 10.82
CA GLN A 23 3.25 8.00 11.93
C GLN A 23 3.99 9.24 11.44
N PHE A 24 4.91 9.08 10.49
CA PHE A 24 5.60 10.21 9.86
C PHE A 24 4.62 11.14 9.17
N MET A 25 3.72 10.60 8.34
CA MET A 25 2.75 11.40 7.61
C MET A 25 1.81 12.16 8.55
N GLU A 26 1.36 11.53 9.63
CA GLU A 26 0.54 12.19 10.63
C GLU A 26 1.27 13.37 11.29
N ARG A 27 2.52 13.18 11.71
CA ARG A 27 3.31 14.25 12.31
C ARG A 27 3.56 15.39 11.33
N TRP A 28 3.84 15.05 10.08
CA TRP A 28 4.09 16.04 9.03
C TRP A 28 2.83 16.89 8.78
N LEU A 29 1.68 16.25 8.66
CA LEU A 29 0.39 16.95 8.49
C LEU A 29 0.05 17.83 9.69
N LYS A 30 0.20 17.30 10.91
CA LYS A 30 -0.04 18.06 12.14
C LYS A 30 0.85 19.29 12.24
N SER A 31 2.12 19.19 11.86
CA SER A 31 3.05 20.33 11.89
C SER A 31 2.63 21.45 10.95
N ARG A 32 1.79 21.15 9.96
CA ARG A 32 1.26 22.13 9.00
C ARG A 32 -0.21 22.48 9.25
N GLY A 33 -0.79 22.03 10.36
CA GLY A 33 -2.18 22.28 10.71
C GLY A 33 -3.19 21.52 9.87
N GLU A 34 -2.77 20.51 9.13
CA GLU A 34 -3.65 19.70 8.31
C GLU A 34 -4.28 18.56 9.10
N ALA A 35 -5.47 18.13 8.66
CA ALA A 35 -6.17 17.01 9.27
C ALA A 35 -5.47 15.69 8.98
N THR A 36 -5.29 14.86 10.00
CA THR A 36 -4.63 13.56 9.90
C THR A 36 -5.58 12.40 9.66
N SER A 37 -6.87 12.61 9.90
CA SER A 37 -7.93 11.67 9.54
C SER A 37 -8.87 12.37 8.60
N MET A 38 -9.40 11.65 7.63
CA MET A 38 -10.54 12.16 6.88
C MET A 38 -11.73 12.13 7.85
N PRO A 39 -12.17 13.28 8.39
CA PRO A 39 -13.25 13.29 9.39
C PRO A 39 -14.56 12.73 8.85
N MET A 40 -14.57 12.44 7.60
CA MET A 40 -15.72 12.11 6.80
C MET A 40 -15.96 10.64 6.60
N MET A 41 -14.92 9.83 6.84
CA MET A 41 -14.98 8.42 6.51
C MET A 41 -15.75 7.60 7.53
N SER A 42 -15.88 8.10 8.76
CA SER A 42 -16.57 7.39 9.84
C SER A 42 -17.96 7.88 10.15
N GLY A 43 -18.40 9.01 9.59
CA GLY A 43 -19.67 9.60 10.02
C GLY A 43 -20.50 10.27 8.95
N MET A 44 -19.99 10.47 7.77
CA MET A 44 -20.78 11.06 6.71
C MET A 44 -21.21 10.02 5.68
N TYR A 45 -22.24 9.36 6.04
CA TYR A 45 -23.17 8.85 5.06
C TYR A 45 -23.71 10.08 4.30
N MET A 46 -23.23 10.27 3.08
CA MET A 46 -23.89 11.20 2.16
C MET A 46 -25.12 10.52 1.60
N PRO A 47 -26.33 10.94 1.96
CA PRO A 47 -27.55 10.39 1.35
C PRO A 47 -27.47 10.63 -0.16
N GLY A 48 -27.54 9.57 -0.94
CA GLY A 48 -27.48 9.64 -2.40
C GLY A 48 -26.15 9.21 -3.02
N MET A 49 -25.13 8.93 -2.23
CA MET A 49 -23.93 8.26 -2.73
C MET A 49 -24.18 6.76 -2.81
N ASP A 50 -24.24 6.29 -4.02
CA ASP A 50 -24.29 4.87 -4.28
C ASP A 50 -22.96 4.23 -3.87
N MET A 51 -23.00 3.34 -2.88
CA MET A 51 -21.82 2.62 -2.41
C MET A 51 -21.17 1.78 -3.51
N SER A 52 -21.90 1.44 -4.56
CA SER A 52 -21.35 0.73 -5.71
C SER A 52 -20.40 1.59 -6.54
N THR A 53 -20.53 2.92 -6.50
CA THR A 53 -19.63 3.83 -7.21
C THR A 53 -18.27 3.98 -6.50
N HIS A 54 -18.18 3.66 -5.20
CA HIS A 54 -16.90 3.64 -4.49
C HIS A 54 -15.94 2.58 -5.04
N HIS A 55 -16.45 1.52 -5.65
CA HIS A 55 -15.62 0.48 -6.28
C HIS A 55 -14.92 0.97 -7.55
N GLN A 56 -15.39 2.09 -8.14
CA GLN A 56 -14.79 2.67 -9.34
C GLN A 56 -13.71 3.71 -9.05
N MET A 57 -13.59 4.12 -7.77
CA MET A 57 -12.61 5.13 -7.34
C MET A 57 -11.45 4.49 -6.58
N LEU A 58 -10.96 3.35 -7.07
CA LEU A 58 -9.80 2.70 -6.47
C LEU A 58 -8.57 3.58 -6.69
N MET A 59 -7.83 3.83 -5.61
CA MET A 59 -6.52 4.45 -5.68
C MET A 59 -5.56 3.50 -6.41
N PRO A 60 -4.51 4.03 -7.07
CA PRO A 60 -3.53 3.18 -7.74
C PRO A 60 -3.01 2.08 -6.81
N GLY A 61 -3.03 0.86 -7.28
CA GLY A 61 -2.52 -0.30 -6.54
C GLY A 61 -3.48 -0.93 -5.54
N MET A 62 -4.65 -0.34 -5.29
CA MET A 62 -5.65 -0.97 -4.43
C MET A 62 -6.14 -2.29 -5.01
N LEU A 63 -6.24 -3.31 -4.15
CA LEU A 63 -6.83 -4.57 -4.53
C LEU A 63 -8.35 -4.40 -4.68
N THR A 64 -8.90 -5.05 -5.70
CA THR A 64 -10.37 -5.09 -5.90
C THR A 64 -11.02 -5.93 -4.81
N VAL A 65 -12.32 -5.76 -4.63
CA VAL A 65 -13.11 -6.61 -3.71
C VAL A 65 -12.96 -8.09 -4.07
N LYS A 66 -12.97 -8.39 -5.35
CA LYS A 66 -12.78 -9.77 -5.84
C LYS A 66 -11.41 -10.34 -5.45
N GLN A 67 -10.35 -9.53 -5.61
CA GLN A 67 -9.00 -9.93 -5.20
C GLN A 67 -8.92 -10.16 -3.69
N MET A 68 -9.51 -9.27 -2.89
CA MET A 68 -9.55 -9.40 -1.44
C MET A 68 -10.33 -10.65 -0.99
N ASP A 69 -11.45 -10.94 -1.63
CA ASP A 69 -12.24 -12.12 -1.32
C ASP A 69 -11.49 -13.42 -1.65
N ALA A 70 -10.80 -13.43 -2.79
CA ALA A 70 -9.95 -14.56 -3.17
C ALA A 70 -8.84 -14.80 -2.13
N LEU A 71 -8.18 -13.72 -1.69
CA LEU A 71 -7.13 -13.77 -0.67
C LEU A 71 -7.65 -14.29 0.67
N LYS A 72 -8.84 -13.85 1.08
CA LYS A 72 -9.47 -14.29 2.33
C LYS A 72 -9.76 -15.79 2.36
N LYS A 73 -10.11 -16.35 1.22
CA LYS A 73 -10.44 -17.77 1.07
C LYS A 73 -9.23 -18.67 0.89
N ALA A 74 -8.16 -18.13 0.36
CA ALA A 74 -6.95 -18.88 0.03
C ALA A 74 -6.17 -19.33 1.26
N LYS A 75 -5.48 -20.45 1.12
CA LYS A 75 -4.57 -21.03 2.13
C LYS A 75 -3.36 -21.64 1.44
N GLY A 76 -2.27 -21.81 2.20
CA GLY A 76 -1.06 -22.45 1.71
C GLY A 76 -0.45 -21.75 0.52
N PRO A 77 0.06 -22.49 -0.47
CA PRO A 77 0.75 -21.91 -1.64
C PRO A 77 -0.12 -20.96 -2.45
N GLU A 78 -1.41 -21.21 -2.53
CA GLU A 78 -2.33 -20.30 -3.22
C GLU A 78 -2.43 -18.95 -2.50
N PHE A 79 -2.53 -18.97 -1.17
CA PHE A 79 -2.48 -17.75 -0.37
C PHE A 79 -1.18 -17.00 -0.62
N ASP A 80 -0.05 -17.69 -0.60
CA ASP A 80 1.27 -17.08 -0.81
C ASP A 80 1.33 -16.38 -2.17
N ARG A 81 0.87 -17.03 -3.23
CA ARG A 81 0.83 -16.47 -4.58
C ARG A 81 -0.06 -15.24 -4.66
N LEU A 82 -1.26 -15.31 -4.12
CA LEU A 82 -2.21 -14.20 -4.15
C LEU A 82 -1.74 -13.03 -3.29
N PHE A 83 -1.13 -13.31 -2.14
CA PHE A 83 -0.56 -12.28 -1.27
C PHE A 83 0.58 -11.54 -1.96
N LEU A 84 1.55 -12.28 -2.52
CA LEU A 84 2.68 -11.68 -3.22
C LEU A 84 2.24 -10.86 -4.43
N THR A 85 1.36 -11.40 -5.25
CA THR A 85 0.82 -10.70 -6.42
C THR A 85 0.07 -9.42 -6.01
N GLY A 86 -0.76 -9.52 -4.99
CA GLY A 86 -1.51 -8.38 -4.47
C GLY A 86 -0.62 -7.30 -3.87
N MET A 87 0.41 -7.69 -3.13
CA MET A 87 1.35 -6.75 -2.52
C MET A 87 2.24 -6.09 -3.57
N ILE A 88 2.64 -6.79 -4.62
CA ILE A 88 3.36 -6.20 -5.75
C ILE A 88 2.48 -5.13 -6.42
N GLN A 89 1.22 -5.42 -6.66
CA GLN A 89 0.26 -4.46 -7.20
C GLN A 89 0.12 -3.24 -6.29
N HIS A 90 -0.02 -3.46 -5.00
CA HIS A 90 -0.17 -2.40 -4.00
C HIS A 90 1.07 -1.51 -3.93
N HIS A 91 2.25 -2.10 -3.89
CA HIS A 91 3.53 -1.36 -3.89
C HIS A 91 3.74 -0.57 -5.19
N GLY A 92 3.38 -1.17 -6.34
CA GLY A 92 3.41 -0.47 -7.61
C GLY A 92 2.52 0.77 -7.64
N GLY A 93 1.35 0.69 -7.02
CA GLY A 93 0.45 1.83 -6.85
C GLY A 93 1.07 2.94 -6.00
N ALA A 94 1.77 2.58 -4.93
CA ALA A 94 2.48 3.55 -4.09
C ALA A 94 3.55 4.31 -4.88
N LEU A 95 4.27 3.63 -5.78
CA LEU A 95 5.26 4.28 -6.66
C LEU A 95 4.60 5.29 -7.61
N VAL A 96 3.43 4.95 -8.16
CA VAL A 96 2.64 5.87 -8.99
C VAL A 96 2.25 7.12 -8.20
N MET A 97 1.78 6.93 -6.96
CA MET A 97 1.36 8.04 -6.10
C MET A 97 2.55 8.94 -5.72
N VAL A 98 3.72 8.38 -5.45
CA VAL A 98 4.95 9.16 -5.19
C VAL A 98 5.33 9.99 -6.41
N LYS A 99 5.27 9.40 -7.60
CA LYS A 99 5.55 10.11 -8.85
C LYS A 99 4.58 11.28 -9.05
N GLU A 100 3.29 11.05 -8.87
CA GLU A 100 2.26 12.09 -8.98
C GLU A 100 2.48 13.22 -7.98
N LEU A 101 2.90 12.88 -6.76
CA LEU A 101 3.22 13.86 -5.74
C LEU A 101 4.38 14.76 -6.17
N PHE A 102 5.46 14.20 -6.71
CA PHE A 102 6.60 14.97 -7.20
C PHE A 102 6.26 15.85 -8.40
N GLU A 103 5.29 15.45 -9.22
CA GLU A 103 4.79 16.24 -10.34
C GLU A 103 3.88 17.40 -9.87
N THR A 104 3.42 17.36 -8.62
CA THR A 104 2.61 18.43 -8.04
C THR A 104 3.49 19.62 -7.68
N ALA A 105 3.08 20.83 -8.10
CA ALA A 105 3.83 22.05 -7.87
C ALA A 105 4.08 22.29 -6.36
N GLY A 106 5.35 22.50 -6.00
CA GLY A 106 5.78 22.79 -4.64
C GLY A 106 6.02 21.56 -3.75
N ALA A 107 5.56 20.39 -4.12
CA ALA A 107 5.72 19.19 -3.30
C ALA A 107 7.19 18.75 -3.14
N GLY A 108 7.98 18.88 -4.22
CA GLY A 108 9.40 18.53 -4.19
C GLY A 108 10.30 19.57 -3.50
N GLN A 109 9.74 20.71 -3.06
CA GLN A 109 10.51 21.78 -2.40
C GLN A 109 10.61 21.60 -0.88
N ASP A 110 9.77 20.75 -0.28
CA ASP A 110 9.87 20.40 1.13
C ASP A 110 10.93 19.31 1.29
N ALA A 111 12.04 19.64 1.94
CA ALA A 111 13.17 18.72 2.07
C ALA A 111 12.83 17.47 2.87
N GLU A 112 12.02 17.60 3.93
CA GLU A 112 11.62 16.48 4.77
C GLU A 112 10.69 15.54 3.99
N LEU A 113 9.70 16.09 3.26
CA LEU A 113 8.81 15.32 2.42
C LEU A 113 9.57 14.65 1.27
N PHE A 114 10.50 15.36 0.65
CA PHE A 114 11.34 14.83 -0.43
C PHE A 114 12.14 13.60 0.04
N ASN A 115 12.81 13.71 1.19
CA ASN A 115 13.60 12.61 1.74
C ASN A 115 12.71 11.41 2.10
N PHE A 116 11.57 11.67 2.74
CA PHE A 116 10.60 10.65 3.11
C PHE A 116 10.07 9.88 1.88
N THR A 117 9.63 10.59 0.86
CA THR A 117 9.09 9.97 -0.36
C THR A 117 10.16 9.25 -1.17
N THR A 118 11.39 9.75 -1.17
CA THR A 118 12.54 9.07 -1.80
C THR A 118 12.84 7.75 -1.11
N ASP A 119 12.82 7.73 0.22
CA ASP A 119 13.01 6.52 1.00
C ASP A 119 11.89 5.50 0.76
N ILE A 120 10.64 5.95 0.68
CA ILE A 120 9.49 5.10 0.33
C ILE A 120 9.70 4.50 -1.06
N ASP A 121 10.04 5.31 -2.05
CA ASP A 121 10.26 4.85 -3.42
C ASP A 121 11.31 3.74 -3.47
N SER A 122 12.45 3.96 -2.85
CA SER A 122 13.54 2.99 -2.79
C SER A 122 13.13 1.71 -2.07
N GLY A 123 12.47 1.84 -0.92
CA GLY A 123 11.99 0.72 -0.12
C GLY A 123 10.93 -0.12 -0.84
N GLN A 124 9.97 0.53 -1.49
CA GLN A 124 8.93 -0.14 -2.25
C GLN A 124 9.49 -0.92 -3.45
N ARG A 125 10.45 -0.33 -4.16
CA ARG A 125 11.12 -1.00 -5.27
C ARG A 125 11.91 -2.23 -4.81
N ALA A 126 12.61 -2.11 -3.69
CA ALA A 126 13.36 -3.22 -3.11
C ALA A 126 12.43 -4.37 -2.70
N GLU A 127 11.31 -4.05 -2.05
CA GLU A 127 10.31 -5.05 -1.65
C GLU A 127 9.64 -5.72 -2.87
N ILE A 128 9.34 -4.98 -3.91
CA ILE A 128 8.80 -5.54 -5.16
C ILE A 128 9.77 -6.59 -5.71
N ARG A 129 11.06 -6.29 -5.76
CA ARG A 129 12.05 -7.26 -6.24
C ARG A 129 12.11 -8.52 -5.39
N ILE A 130 12.05 -8.36 -4.07
CA ILE A 130 12.01 -9.50 -3.14
C ILE A 130 10.77 -10.35 -3.41
N MET A 131 9.61 -9.73 -3.53
CA MET A 131 8.35 -10.42 -3.78
C MET A 131 8.32 -11.11 -5.16
N GLN A 132 8.86 -10.47 -6.18
CA GLN A 132 9.00 -11.09 -7.51
C GLN A 132 9.90 -12.32 -7.47
N ASN A 133 11.01 -12.27 -6.73
CA ASN A 133 11.89 -13.40 -6.55
C ASN A 133 11.20 -14.56 -5.81
N MET A 134 10.48 -14.25 -4.75
CA MET A 134 9.71 -15.24 -4.00
C MET A 134 8.62 -15.88 -4.87
N LEU A 135 7.95 -15.07 -5.69
CA LEU A 135 6.92 -15.55 -6.60
C LEU A 135 7.51 -16.48 -7.69
N GLY A 136 8.67 -16.12 -8.23
CA GLY A 136 9.39 -16.96 -9.19
C GLY A 136 9.80 -18.31 -8.61
N GLN A 137 10.29 -18.32 -7.37
CA GLN A 137 10.64 -19.56 -6.67
C GLN A 137 9.41 -20.46 -6.42
N ASN A 138 8.26 -19.88 -6.17
CA ASN A 138 7.02 -20.63 -5.98
C ASN A 138 6.49 -21.24 -7.28
N LEU A 139 6.80 -20.63 -8.43
CA LEU A 139 6.40 -21.14 -9.73
C LEU A 139 7.29 -22.30 -10.22
N GLU A 140 8.50 -22.40 -9.70
CA GLU A 140 9.45 -23.47 -10.03
C GLU A 140 9.24 -24.74 -9.19
N ARG A 141 8.38 -24.68 -8.23
CA ARG A 141 7.99 -25.81 -7.37
C ARG A 141 6.64 -26.35 -7.81
#